data_e0cba4cf3e850072bad1f3ad665afba9
#
_entry.id   e0cba4cf3e850072bad1f3ad665afba9
#
_cell.length_a   1.000
_cell.length_b   1.000
_cell.length_c   1.000
_cell.angle_alpha   90.00
_cell.angle_beta   90.00
_cell.angle_gamma   90.00
#
_symmetry.space_group_name_H-M   'P 1'
#
loop_
_entity.id
_entity.type
_entity.pdbx_description
1 polymer ?
#
loop_
_entity_poly.entity_id
_entity_poly.type
_entity_poly.pdbx_seq_one_letter_code
_entity_poly.pdbx_strand_id
1 'polypeptide(L)'
;MTFLQVDNLTTKFSNRVILDALNLNVESGSLVSVLGPSGCGKSTLLRSIAGFVPPVSGTIRIASKLMSVSSVLVPPEKRNIGYVPQEGALFPHLNVEKNISFGLKNDSETKNRVNEILKIVGLVGFEKRMPNELSGGQQFRVAIARALAPKPSLVLLDEPFASLDAELREDLRIEVKQILNQTNATAILVTHDREEALVMADYVAAMKNGKIIQSGTPHEVYNSPTQPDVALSTGDSIVIPAVKDNQGKIFTVVDDVMPENGIQGEVVIRPEEISITSDSNSFNATITEIEYFGHDALVYLEMKKDLKSRISSRISAPIEFKVGQKVQAKHAAQLRWFNKN
;
A
#
# COMPACT_ATOMS: atom_id res chain seq x y z
N MET A 1 -9.24 12.58 15.99
CA MET A 1 -9.92 11.62 16.92
C MET A 1 -9.92 10.25 16.29
N THR A 2 -9.44 9.25 17.02
CA THR A 2 -9.42 7.86 16.50
C THR A 2 -10.84 7.37 16.25
N PHE A 3 -11.10 6.97 15.02
CA PHE A 3 -12.42 6.52 14.55
C PHE A 3 -12.55 5.00 14.56
N LEU A 4 -11.53 4.30 14.03
CA LEU A 4 -11.42 2.84 14.15
C LEU A 4 -10.26 2.50 15.07
N GLN A 5 -10.50 1.61 16.02
CA GLN A 5 -9.48 1.01 16.87
C GLN A 5 -9.54 -0.51 16.75
N VAL A 6 -8.43 -1.10 16.42
CA VAL A 6 -8.18 -2.53 16.42
C VAL A 6 -7.08 -2.80 17.42
N ASP A 7 -7.39 -3.49 18.51
CA ASP A 7 -6.46 -3.71 19.61
C ASP A 7 -6.20 -5.21 19.79
N ASN A 8 -4.93 -5.61 19.65
CA ASN A 8 -4.43 -6.97 19.84
C ASN A 8 -5.27 -8.05 19.11
N LEU A 9 -5.72 -7.72 17.89
CA LEU A 9 -6.61 -8.56 17.11
C LEU A 9 -5.89 -9.85 16.67
N THR A 10 -6.42 -10.99 17.10
CA THR A 10 -5.96 -12.30 16.65
C THR A 10 -7.09 -13.04 15.95
N THR A 11 -6.81 -13.52 14.74
CA THR A 11 -7.73 -14.39 13.98
C THR A 11 -7.04 -15.68 13.58
N LYS A 12 -7.81 -16.76 13.48
CA LYS A 12 -7.31 -18.08 13.07
C LYS A 12 -8.25 -18.69 12.04
N PHE A 13 -7.68 -19.42 11.09
CA PHE A 13 -8.41 -20.36 10.26
C PHE A 13 -7.87 -21.77 10.57
N SER A 14 -8.75 -22.63 11.06
CA SER A 14 -8.34 -23.93 11.65
C SER A 14 -7.24 -23.69 12.72
N ASN A 15 -6.06 -24.27 12.56
CA ASN A 15 -4.94 -24.13 13.51
C ASN A 15 -3.93 -23.02 13.11
N ARG A 16 -4.13 -22.35 11.98
CA ARG A 16 -3.20 -21.31 11.50
C ARG A 16 -3.61 -19.94 11.97
N VAL A 17 -2.72 -19.25 12.68
CA VAL A 17 -2.88 -17.82 13.02
C VAL A 17 -2.65 -17.01 11.73
N ILE A 18 -3.60 -16.13 11.40
CA ILE A 18 -3.52 -15.24 10.25
C ILE A 18 -3.24 -13.82 10.69
N LEU A 19 -3.94 -13.33 11.74
CA LEU A 19 -3.62 -12.07 12.40
C LEU A 19 -3.12 -12.40 13.79
N ASP A 20 -2.01 -11.79 14.19
CA ASP A 20 -1.31 -12.09 15.44
C ASP A 20 -1.14 -10.83 16.28
N ALA A 21 -2.03 -10.63 17.26
CA ALA A 21 -2.06 -9.47 18.15
C ALA A 21 -1.92 -8.12 17.39
N LEU A 22 -2.62 -8.00 16.24
CA LEU A 22 -2.54 -6.84 15.36
C LEU A 22 -3.17 -5.61 15.99
N ASN A 23 -2.48 -4.47 15.89
CA ASN A 23 -2.99 -3.17 16.32
C ASN A 23 -3.06 -2.24 15.10
N LEU A 24 -4.20 -1.51 14.97
CA LEU A 24 -4.40 -0.50 13.93
C LEU A 24 -5.33 0.59 14.42
N ASN A 25 -4.93 1.84 14.26
CA ASN A 25 -5.75 3.01 14.54
C ASN A 25 -5.97 3.81 13.25
N VAL A 26 -7.23 4.25 13.03
CA VAL A 26 -7.59 5.09 11.87
C VAL A 26 -8.32 6.32 12.39
N GLU A 27 -7.91 7.49 11.94
CA GLU A 27 -8.55 8.75 12.29
C GLU A 27 -9.80 9.01 11.43
N SER A 28 -10.73 9.83 11.95
CA SER A 28 -11.94 10.21 11.21
C SER A 28 -11.58 11.01 9.95
N GLY A 29 -12.19 10.64 8.82
CA GLY A 29 -12.00 11.31 7.54
C GLY A 29 -10.67 11.00 6.85
N SER A 30 -9.84 10.10 7.40
CA SER A 30 -8.58 9.69 6.76
C SER A 30 -8.73 8.43 5.92
N LEU A 31 -7.89 8.33 4.89
CA LEU A 31 -7.66 7.11 4.11
C LEU A 31 -6.37 6.44 4.60
N VAL A 32 -6.50 5.26 5.20
CA VAL A 32 -5.36 4.42 5.60
C VAL A 32 -5.17 3.29 4.60
N SER A 33 -3.96 3.14 4.07
CA SER A 33 -3.60 1.99 3.25
C SER A 33 -2.88 0.94 4.08
N VAL A 34 -3.32 -0.31 4.00
CA VAL A 34 -2.61 -1.48 4.55
C VAL A 34 -1.85 -2.15 3.41
N LEU A 35 -0.53 -1.95 3.41
CA LEU A 35 0.39 -2.45 2.39
C LEU A 35 1.12 -3.69 2.87
N GLY A 36 1.24 -4.70 2.03
CA GLY A 36 2.02 -5.89 2.35
C GLY A 36 1.93 -6.99 1.29
N PRO A 37 2.79 -8.01 1.36
CA PRO A 37 2.81 -9.10 0.38
C PRO A 37 1.51 -9.91 0.38
N SER A 38 1.28 -10.64 -0.70
CA SER A 38 0.14 -11.56 -0.79
C SER A 38 0.18 -12.59 0.34
N GLY A 39 -0.97 -12.88 0.93
CA GLY A 39 -1.10 -13.86 2.01
C GLY A 39 -0.67 -13.37 3.40
N CYS A 40 -0.26 -12.12 3.60
CA CYS A 40 0.11 -11.61 4.94
C CYS A 40 -1.07 -11.32 5.87
N GLY A 41 -2.33 -11.40 5.38
CA GLY A 41 -3.55 -11.25 6.20
C GLY A 41 -4.39 -9.98 5.93
N LYS A 42 -4.09 -9.17 4.92
CA LYS A 42 -4.79 -7.90 4.62
C LYS A 42 -6.30 -8.06 4.47
N SER A 43 -6.75 -8.92 3.55
CA SER A 43 -8.19 -9.18 3.35
C SER A 43 -8.84 -9.81 4.60
N THR A 44 -8.09 -10.58 5.39
CA THR A 44 -8.58 -11.10 6.68
C THR A 44 -8.83 -9.97 7.67
N LEU A 45 -7.94 -8.99 7.73
CA LEU A 45 -8.12 -7.79 8.56
C LEU A 45 -9.40 -7.04 8.14
N LEU A 46 -9.57 -6.75 6.83
CA LEU A 46 -10.79 -6.10 6.34
C LEU A 46 -12.05 -6.90 6.69
N ARG A 47 -12.04 -8.20 6.44
CA ARG A 47 -13.18 -9.08 6.74
C ARG A 47 -13.47 -9.16 8.24
N SER A 48 -12.47 -9.08 9.10
CA SER A 48 -12.66 -9.01 10.55
C SER A 48 -13.30 -7.67 10.96
N ILE A 49 -12.83 -6.54 10.38
CA ILE A 49 -13.42 -5.22 10.61
C ILE A 49 -14.86 -5.18 10.10
N ALA A 50 -15.15 -5.76 8.93
CA ALA A 50 -16.49 -5.86 8.37
C ALA A 50 -17.42 -6.80 9.16
N GLY A 51 -16.88 -7.71 9.97
CA GLY A 51 -17.66 -8.65 10.79
C GLY A 51 -17.89 -10.02 10.15
N PHE A 52 -17.25 -10.30 9.01
CA PHE A 52 -17.31 -11.62 8.35
C PHE A 52 -16.44 -12.68 9.04
N VAL A 53 -15.37 -12.24 9.71
CA VAL A 53 -14.43 -13.13 10.40
C VAL A 53 -14.42 -12.78 11.88
N PRO A 54 -14.86 -13.67 12.78
CA PRO A 54 -14.82 -13.42 14.21
C PRO A 54 -13.38 -13.47 14.74
N PRO A 55 -13.00 -12.58 15.68
CA PRO A 55 -11.69 -12.64 16.32
C PRO A 55 -11.65 -13.79 17.35
N VAL A 56 -10.47 -14.38 17.52
CA VAL A 56 -10.18 -15.30 18.64
C VAL A 56 -9.88 -14.50 19.91
N SER A 57 -9.18 -13.35 19.75
CA SER A 57 -8.90 -12.41 20.84
C SER A 57 -8.72 -11.00 20.27
N GLY A 58 -8.66 -10.01 21.17
CA GLY A 58 -8.57 -8.60 20.82
C GLY A 58 -9.93 -7.95 20.63
N THR A 59 -9.94 -6.68 20.25
CA THR A 59 -11.17 -5.88 20.10
C THR A 59 -11.17 -5.06 18.83
N ILE A 60 -12.36 -4.81 18.29
CA ILE A 60 -12.59 -3.85 17.19
C ILE A 60 -13.65 -2.86 17.66
N ARG A 61 -13.33 -1.56 17.56
CA ARG A 61 -14.23 -0.44 17.86
C ARG A 61 -14.35 0.49 16.65
N ILE A 62 -15.56 0.91 16.32
CA ILE A 62 -15.85 1.91 15.26
C ILE A 62 -16.66 3.03 15.89
N ALA A 63 -16.23 4.28 15.75
CA ALA A 63 -16.85 5.45 16.37
C ALA A 63 -17.11 5.21 17.87
N SER A 64 -16.11 4.70 18.60
CA SER A 64 -16.15 4.32 20.03
C SER A 64 -17.11 3.16 20.37
N LYS A 65 -17.87 2.62 19.41
CA LYS A 65 -18.77 1.47 19.65
C LYS A 65 -18.01 0.17 19.50
N LEU A 66 -18.16 -0.76 20.43
CA LEU A 66 -17.59 -2.08 20.36
C LEU A 66 -18.29 -2.92 19.28
N MET A 67 -17.53 -3.37 18.27
CA MET A 67 -18.02 -4.19 17.15
C MET A 67 -17.69 -5.65 17.30
N SER A 68 -16.52 -5.95 17.86
CA SER A 68 -16.09 -7.33 18.08
C SER A 68 -15.22 -7.45 19.31
N VAL A 69 -15.43 -8.54 20.04
CA VAL A 69 -14.57 -9.11 21.08
C VAL A 69 -14.84 -10.63 21.05
N SER A 70 -14.02 -11.45 21.70
CA SER A 70 -14.18 -12.91 21.67
C SER A 70 -15.60 -13.44 21.98
N SER A 71 -16.37 -12.73 22.80
CA SER A 71 -17.74 -13.09 23.23
C SER A 71 -18.85 -12.29 22.55
N VAL A 72 -18.53 -11.24 21.81
CA VAL A 72 -19.51 -10.34 21.15
C VAL A 72 -19.10 -10.10 19.72
N LEU A 73 -20.00 -10.35 18.79
CA LEU A 73 -19.83 -10.06 17.37
C LEU A 73 -21.04 -9.33 16.84
N VAL A 74 -20.88 -8.03 16.54
CA VAL A 74 -21.89 -7.28 15.79
C VAL A 74 -21.87 -7.77 14.34
N PRO A 75 -22.99 -8.25 13.79
CA PRO A 75 -23.01 -8.79 12.44
C PRO A 75 -22.78 -7.67 11.38
N PRO A 76 -22.28 -8.01 10.18
CA PRO A 76 -21.87 -7.05 9.16
C PRO A 76 -22.92 -6.00 8.81
N GLU A 77 -24.18 -6.39 8.64
CA GLU A 77 -25.29 -5.53 8.27
C GLU A 77 -25.64 -4.46 9.32
N LYS A 78 -25.14 -4.62 10.55
CA LYS A 78 -25.35 -3.66 11.66
C LYS A 78 -24.14 -2.75 11.92
N ARG A 79 -23.03 -2.92 11.18
CA ARG A 79 -21.80 -2.14 11.38
C ARG A 79 -21.77 -0.80 10.64
N ASN A 80 -22.70 -0.55 9.74
CA ASN A 80 -22.75 0.65 8.89
C ASN A 80 -21.43 0.86 8.11
N ILE A 81 -20.94 -0.19 7.45
CA ILE A 81 -19.71 -0.22 6.66
C ILE A 81 -20.06 -0.38 5.19
N GLY A 82 -19.41 0.43 4.32
CA GLY A 82 -19.34 0.19 2.89
C GLY A 82 -18.19 -0.76 2.57
N TYR A 83 -18.45 -1.85 1.88
CA TYR A 83 -17.42 -2.81 1.49
C TYR A 83 -17.36 -2.95 -0.02
N VAL A 84 -16.18 -2.73 -0.59
CA VAL A 84 -15.87 -2.92 -2.01
C VAL A 84 -14.89 -4.09 -2.13
N PRO A 85 -15.34 -5.25 -2.59
CA PRO A 85 -14.48 -6.42 -2.79
C PRO A 85 -13.61 -6.27 -4.04
N GLN A 86 -12.58 -7.09 -4.15
CA GLN A 86 -11.56 -7.07 -5.20
C GLN A 86 -12.12 -7.06 -6.63
N GLU A 87 -13.22 -7.74 -6.90
CA GLU A 87 -13.85 -7.81 -8.22
C GLU A 87 -14.98 -6.78 -8.43
N GLY A 88 -15.12 -5.79 -7.51
CA GLY A 88 -16.24 -4.85 -7.52
C GLY A 88 -17.60 -5.49 -7.25
N ALA A 89 -17.78 -6.75 -7.64
CA ALA A 89 -18.93 -7.64 -7.39
C ALA A 89 -20.29 -6.95 -7.54
N LEU A 90 -20.55 -6.34 -8.71
CA LEU A 90 -21.87 -5.80 -9.03
C LEU A 90 -22.89 -6.94 -9.15
N PHE A 91 -24.12 -6.66 -8.80
CA PHE A 91 -25.24 -7.57 -9.05
C PHE A 91 -25.56 -7.58 -10.54
N PRO A 92 -25.27 -8.67 -11.29
CA PRO A 92 -25.35 -8.67 -12.75
C PRO A 92 -26.77 -8.58 -13.29
N HIS A 93 -27.75 -8.92 -12.46
CA HIS A 93 -29.19 -8.87 -12.77
C HIS A 93 -29.85 -7.54 -12.41
N LEU A 94 -29.09 -6.58 -11.86
CA LEU A 94 -29.56 -5.24 -11.49
C LEU A 94 -28.86 -4.19 -12.35
N ASN A 95 -29.61 -3.17 -12.80
CA ASN A 95 -29.03 -2.01 -13.46
C ASN A 95 -28.25 -1.13 -12.47
N VAL A 96 -27.60 -0.07 -12.97
CA VAL A 96 -26.80 0.87 -12.17
C VAL A 96 -27.60 1.45 -11.00
N GLU A 97 -28.79 2.01 -11.28
CA GLU A 97 -29.65 2.61 -10.24
C GLU A 97 -29.97 1.60 -9.13
N LYS A 98 -30.35 0.37 -9.50
CA LYS A 98 -30.69 -0.70 -8.55
C LYS A 98 -29.48 -1.24 -7.80
N ASN A 99 -28.30 -1.30 -8.44
CA ASN A 99 -27.05 -1.61 -7.74
C ASN A 99 -26.77 -0.59 -6.66
N ILE A 100 -26.82 0.71 -6.99
CA ILE A 100 -26.55 1.81 -6.05
C ILE A 100 -27.58 1.84 -4.91
N SER A 101 -28.85 1.66 -5.23
CA SER A 101 -29.93 1.71 -4.23
C SER A 101 -30.07 0.45 -3.38
N PHE A 102 -29.30 -0.61 -3.65
CA PHE A 102 -29.47 -1.92 -3.01
C PHE A 102 -29.40 -1.86 -1.48
N GLY A 103 -28.51 -1.03 -0.92
CA GLY A 103 -28.35 -0.86 0.53
C GLY A 103 -29.21 0.27 1.15
N LEU A 104 -30.02 0.95 0.34
CA LEU A 104 -30.89 2.03 0.79
C LEU A 104 -32.25 1.52 1.25
N LYS A 105 -32.87 2.28 2.16
CA LYS A 105 -34.28 2.06 2.50
C LYS A 105 -35.12 2.50 1.31
N ASN A 106 -36.14 1.71 0.97
CA ASN A 106 -37.03 2.04 -0.15
C ASN A 106 -38.04 3.13 0.30
N ASP A 107 -37.60 4.39 0.26
CA ASP A 107 -38.35 5.56 0.65
C ASP A 107 -38.24 6.68 -0.40
N SER A 108 -38.90 7.81 -0.18
CA SER A 108 -38.94 8.97 -1.08
C SER A 108 -37.55 9.61 -1.30
N GLU A 109 -36.61 9.44 -0.36
CA GLU A 109 -35.26 10.01 -0.40
C GLU A 109 -34.30 9.18 -1.25
N THR A 110 -34.62 7.90 -1.49
CA THR A 110 -33.74 6.96 -2.23
C THR A 110 -33.36 7.48 -3.61
N LYS A 111 -34.34 8.00 -4.37
CA LYS A 111 -34.07 8.53 -5.72
C LYS A 111 -33.16 9.76 -5.70
N ASN A 112 -33.36 10.65 -4.74
CA ASN A 112 -32.51 11.84 -4.55
C ASN A 112 -31.08 11.41 -4.22
N ARG A 113 -30.92 10.44 -3.33
CA ARG A 113 -29.62 9.92 -2.92
C ARG A 113 -28.90 9.21 -4.07
N VAL A 114 -29.59 8.41 -4.86
CA VAL A 114 -29.00 7.78 -6.06
C VAL A 114 -28.53 8.86 -7.06
N ASN A 115 -29.33 9.87 -7.34
CA ASN A 115 -28.94 10.97 -8.23
C ASN A 115 -27.73 11.77 -7.70
N GLU A 116 -27.67 12.00 -6.40
CA GLU A 116 -26.53 12.64 -5.75
C GLU A 116 -25.23 11.82 -5.96
N ILE A 117 -25.30 10.53 -5.67
CA ILE A 117 -24.14 9.63 -5.82
C ILE A 117 -23.72 9.49 -7.29
N LEU A 118 -24.66 9.36 -8.21
CA LEU A 118 -24.35 9.32 -9.64
C LEU A 118 -23.59 10.55 -10.13
N LYS A 119 -23.91 11.73 -9.59
CA LYS A 119 -23.15 12.96 -9.87
C LYS A 119 -21.74 12.88 -9.32
N ILE A 120 -21.58 12.41 -8.08
CA ILE A 120 -20.27 12.28 -7.40
C ILE A 120 -19.35 11.32 -8.18
N VAL A 121 -19.87 10.19 -8.66
CA VAL A 121 -19.07 9.20 -9.40
C VAL A 121 -19.03 9.42 -10.92
N GLY A 122 -19.62 10.53 -11.44
CA GLY A 122 -19.59 10.87 -12.85
C GLY A 122 -20.39 9.93 -13.77
N LEU A 123 -21.48 9.32 -13.26
CA LEU A 123 -22.29 8.33 -14.00
C LEU A 123 -23.74 8.78 -14.25
N VAL A 124 -23.99 10.10 -14.32
CA VAL A 124 -25.29 10.63 -14.68
C VAL A 124 -25.66 10.17 -16.10
N GLY A 125 -26.88 9.67 -16.30
CA GLY A 125 -27.35 9.12 -17.58
C GLY A 125 -27.09 7.62 -17.77
N PHE A 126 -26.43 6.96 -16.80
CA PHE A 126 -26.15 5.53 -16.84
C PHE A 126 -27.12 4.70 -16.00
N GLU A 127 -28.14 5.28 -15.41
CA GLU A 127 -29.07 4.71 -14.41
C GLU A 127 -29.65 3.36 -14.85
N LYS A 128 -30.03 3.26 -16.11
CA LYS A 128 -30.70 2.08 -16.71
C LYS A 128 -29.78 1.04 -17.28
N ARG A 129 -28.47 1.34 -17.40
CA ARG A 129 -27.50 0.41 -17.98
C ARG A 129 -27.29 -0.79 -17.05
N MET A 130 -27.07 -1.95 -17.69
CA MET A 130 -26.69 -3.18 -16.98
C MET A 130 -25.17 -3.24 -16.80
N PRO A 131 -24.65 -3.99 -15.80
CA PRO A 131 -23.20 -4.11 -15.58
C PRO A 131 -22.39 -4.50 -16.80
N ASN A 132 -22.90 -5.39 -17.64
CA ASN A 132 -22.25 -5.84 -18.88
C ASN A 132 -22.20 -4.79 -20.01
N GLU A 133 -22.91 -3.67 -19.86
CA GLU A 133 -22.89 -2.52 -20.78
C GLU A 133 -21.90 -1.42 -20.33
N LEU A 134 -21.13 -1.69 -19.26
CA LEU A 134 -20.19 -0.74 -18.66
C LEU A 134 -18.75 -1.21 -18.87
N SER A 135 -17.83 -0.24 -19.05
CA SER A 135 -16.39 -0.53 -18.95
C SER A 135 -15.99 -0.94 -17.52
N GLY A 136 -14.83 -1.59 -17.36
CA GLY A 136 -14.32 -1.99 -16.04
C GLY A 136 -14.25 -0.84 -15.04
N GLY A 137 -13.76 0.34 -15.47
CA GLY A 137 -13.74 1.55 -14.64
C GLY A 137 -15.13 2.04 -14.26
N GLN A 138 -16.10 2.00 -15.19
CA GLN A 138 -17.50 2.36 -14.89
C GLN A 138 -18.13 1.37 -13.90
N GLN A 139 -17.87 0.08 -14.06
CA GLN A 139 -18.32 -0.94 -13.10
C GLN A 139 -17.75 -0.67 -11.72
N PHE A 140 -16.47 -0.34 -11.64
CA PHE A 140 -15.82 -0.02 -10.38
C PHE A 140 -16.41 1.24 -9.72
N ARG A 141 -16.68 2.31 -10.49
CA ARG A 141 -17.39 3.51 -9.98
C ARG A 141 -18.79 3.18 -9.45
N VAL A 142 -19.52 2.26 -10.08
CA VAL A 142 -20.82 1.79 -9.56
C VAL A 142 -20.64 1.03 -8.24
N ALA A 143 -19.58 0.22 -8.09
CA ALA A 143 -19.29 -0.48 -6.84
C ALA A 143 -18.97 0.48 -5.68
N ILE A 144 -18.17 1.52 -5.94
CA ILE A 144 -17.91 2.62 -4.99
C ILE A 144 -19.21 3.36 -4.66
N ALA A 145 -20.01 3.71 -5.68
CA ALA A 145 -21.30 4.37 -5.50
C ALA A 145 -22.24 3.56 -4.60
N ARG A 146 -22.34 2.24 -4.81
CA ARG A 146 -23.13 1.32 -3.99
C ARG A 146 -22.65 1.32 -2.54
N ALA A 147 -21.33 1.29 -2.33
CA ALA A 147 -20.74 1.29 -1.00
C ALA A 147 -20.99 2.62 -0.25
N LEU A 148 -20.97 3.76 -0.96
CA LEU A 148 -21.16 5.11 -0.39
C LEU A 148 -22.62 5.55 -0.26
N ALA A 149 -23.54 4.95 -1.02
CA ALA A 149 -24.94 5.35 -1.03
C ALA A 149 -25.60 5.36 0.34
N PRO A 150 -25.39 4.36 1.23
CA PRO A 150 -25.97 4.32 2.56
C PRO A 150 -25.35 5.33 3.56
N LYS A 151 -24.41 6.17 3.14
CA LYS A 151 -23.60 7.05 4.01
C LYS A 151 -22.91 6.24 5.13
N PRO A 152 -22.06 5.26 4.76
CA PRO A 152 -21.41 4.42 5.76
C PRO A 152 -20.47 5.26 6.64
N SER A 153 -20.25 4.78 7.85
CA SER A 153 -19.30 5.39 8.77
C SER A 153 -17.83 5.05 8.39
N LEU A 154 -17.61 3.91 7.71
CA LEU A 154 -16.32 3.41 7.28
C LEU A 154 -16.45 2.75 5.92
N VAL A 155 -15.49 3.00 5.02
CA VAL A 155 -15.39 2.34 3.71
C VAL A 155 -14.19 1.41 3.71
N LEU A 156 -14.39 0.18 3.28
CA LEU A 156 -13.34 -0.84 3.14
C LEU A 156 -13.17 -1.20 1.67
N LEU A 157 -11.94 -1.09 1.17
CA LEU A 157 -11.56 -1.36 -0.23
C LEU A 157 -10.55 -2.52 -0.25
N ASP A 158 -10.97 -3.68 -0.77
CA ASP A 158 -10.16 -4.91 -0.80
C ASP A 158 -9.53 -5.09 -2.18
N GLU A 159 -8.25 -4.69 -2.36
CA GLU A 159 -7.47 -4.72 -3.60
C GLU A 159 -8.25 -4.17 -4.82
N PRO A 160 -8.80 -2.96 -4.73
CA PRO A 160 -9.86 -2.50 -5.63
C PRO A 160 -9.41 -2.28 -7.08
N PHE A 161 -8.11 -2.14 -7.32
CA PHE A 161 -7.56 -1.86 -8.65
C PHE A 161 -6.81 -3.05 -9.26
N ALA A 162 -6.76 -4.20 -8.58
CA ALA A 162 -5.93 -5.34 -8.99
C ALA A 162 -6.31 -5.94 -10.37
N SER A 163 -7.58 -5.82 -10.77
CA SER A 163 -8.10 -6.38 -12.03
C SER A 163 -8.11 -5.38 -13.20
N LEU A 164 -7.57 -4.16 -13.00
CA LEU A 164 -7.59 -3.11 -14.01
C LEU A 164 -6.26 -3.04 -14.77
N ASP A 165 -6.33 -2.61 -16.04
CA ASP A 165 -5.13 -2.25 -16.80
C ASP A 165 -4.41 -1.02 -16.19
N ALA A 166 -3.14 -0.80 -16.57
CA ALA A 166 -2.28 0.19 -15.92
C ALA A 166 -2.78 1.63 -16.12
N GLU A 167 -3.23 1.98 -17.33
CA GLU A 167 -3.70 3.33 -17.67
C GLU A 167 -4.99 3.67 -16.90
N LEU A 168 -5.96 2.76 -16.96
CA LEU A 168 -7.23 2.94 -16.25
C LEU A 168 -7.05 2.97 -14.72
N ARG A 169 -6.06 2.23 -14.20
CA ARG A 169 -5.74 2.18 -12.76
C ARG A 169 -5.28 3.54 -12.24
N GLU A 170 -4.42 4.25 -12.98
CA GLU A 170 -3.90 5.55 -12.57
C GLU A 170 -5.02 6.58 -12.48
N ASP A 171 -5.88 6.69 -13.49
CA ASP A 171 -7.01 7.60 -13.50
C ASP A 171 -7.98 7.32 -12.35
N LEU A 172 -8.33 6.04 -12.14
CA LEU A 172 -9.27 5.64 -11.11
C LEU A 172 -8.73 5.86 -9.68
N ARG A 173 -7.41 5.73 -9.45
CA ARG A 173 -6.81 6.07 -8.15
C ARG A 173 -7.09 7.53 -7.78
N ILE A 174 -6.88 8.44 -8.72
CA ILE A 174 -7.11 9.88 -8.52
C ILE A 174 -8.59 10.14 -8.24
N GLU A 175 -9.48 9.58 -9.08
CA GLU A 175 -10.94 9.77 -8.95
C GLU A 175 -11.47 9.23 -7.62
N VAL A 176 -11.08 8.02 -7.22
CA VAL A 176 -11.53 7.41 -5.96
C VAL A 176 -11.07 8.22 -4.77
N LYS A 177 -9.81 8.71 -4.78
CA LYS A 177 -9.33 9.61 -3.73
C LYS A 177 -10.17 10.88 -3.65
N GLN A 178 -10.53 11.48 -4.79
CA GLN A 178 -11.41 12.66 -4.84
C GLN A 178 -12.81 12.35 -4.31
N ILE A 179 -13.40 11.21 -4.69
CA ILE A 179 -14.72 10.78 -4.22
C ILE A 179 -14.72 10.60 -2.69
N LEU A 180 -13.71 9.93 -2.13
CA LEU A 180 -13.58 9.72 -0.69
C LEU A 180 -13.42 11.05 0.06
N ASN A 181 -12.61 11.97 -0.47
CA ASN A 181 -12.41 13.30 0.10
C ASN A 181 -13.70 14.15 0.05
N GLN A 182 -14.41 14.18 -1.09
CA GLN A 182 -15.68 14.92 -1.25
C GLN A 182 -16.76 14.41 -0.29
N THR A 183 -16.76 13.14 0.02
CA THR A 183 -17.71 12.53 0.95
C THR A 183 -17.24 12.55 2.41
N ASN A 184 -16.03 13.05 2.68
CA ASN A 184 -15.37 13.01 3.99
C ASN A 184 -15.41 11.61 4.62
N ALA A 185 -15.24 10.58 3.79
CA ALA A 185 -15.33 9.18 4.20
C ALA A 185 -14.05 8.75 4.92
N THR A 186 -14.20 8.09 6.07
CA THR A 186 -13.09 7.33 6.66
C THR A 186 -12.94 6.04 5.87
N ALA A 187 -11.74 5.73 5.40
CA ALA A 187 -11.54 4.57 4.54
C ALA A 187 -10.30 3.76 4.86
N ILE A 188 -10.36 2.45 4.59
CA ILE A 188 -9.20 1.55 4.60
C ILE A 188 -9.09 0.92 3.22
N LEU A 189 -7.94 1.07 2.62
CA LEU A 189 -7.52 0.41 1.39
C LEU A 189 -6.53 -0.70 1.73
N VAL A 190 -6.77 -1.93 1.33
CA VAL A 190 -5.73 -2.95 1.35
C VAL A 190 -5.21 -3.18 -0.06
N THR A 191 -3.90 -3.24 -0.20
CA THR A 191 -3.24 -3.44 -1.48
C THR A 191 -1.88 -4.12 -1.31
N HIS A 192 -1.38 -4.72 -2.38
CA HIS A 192 0.01 -5.13 -2.51
C HIS A 192 0.80 -4.17 -3.43
N ASP A 193 0.11 -3.18 -4.02
CA ASP A 193 0.72 -2.17 -4.87
C ASP A 193 1.19 -0.98 -4.03
N ARG A 194 2.51 -0.74 -4.06
CA ARG A 194 3.16 0.34 -3.31
C ARG A 194 2.75 1.73 -3.78
N GLU A 195 2.49 1.90 -5.08
CA GLU A 195 2.08 3.20 -5.63
C GLU A 195 0.67 3.56 -5.16
N GLU A 196 -0.26 2.59 -5.15
CA GLU A 196 -1.58 2.81 -4.58
C GLU A 196 -1.49 3.27 -3.12
N ALA A 197 -0.66 2.59 -2.32
CA ALA A 197 -0.50 2.92 -0.92
C ALA A 197 0.12 4.30 -0.70
N LEU A 198 1.19 4.63 -1.42
CA LEU A 198 1.94 5.88 -1.22
C LEU A 198 1.23 7.11 -1.81
N VAL A 199 0.51 6.95 -2.94
CA VAL A 199 -0.15 8.09 -3.62
C VAL A 199 -1.52 8.40 -3.03
N MET A 200 -2.29 7.38 -2.67
CA MET A 200 -3.66 7.59 -2.23
C MET A 200 -3.80 7.89 -0.74
N ALA A 201 -3.02 7.23 0.11
CA ALA A 201 -3.27 7.23 1.56
C ALA A 201 -2.75 8.49 2.27
N ASP A 202 -3.44 8.86 3.36
CA ASP A 202 -2.94 9.81 4.35
C ASP A 202 -1.95 9.12 5.30
N TYR A 203 -2.19 7.83 5.60
CA TYR A 203 -1.32 6.98 6.40
C TYR A 203 -1.16 5.60 5.75
N VAL A 204 0.04 5.07 5.81
CA VAL A 204 0.38 3.71 5.34
C VAL A 204 0.70 2.83 6.55
N ALA A 205 0.06 1.68 6.63
CA ALA A 205 0.33 0.63 7.60
C ALA A 205 1.00 -0.55 6.86
N ALA A 206 2.32 -0.69 7.02
CA ALA A 206 3.06 -1.82 6.46
C ALA A 206 2.77 -3.11 7.25
N MET A 207 2.33 -4.15 6.56
CA MET A 207 1.89 -5.40 7.17
C MET A 207 2.75 -6.59 6.72
N LYS A 208 3.20 -7.39 7.67
CA LYS A 208 3.93 -8.65 7.44
C LYS A 208 3.52 -9.70 8.45
N ASN A 209 3.31 -10.94 7.99
CA ASN A 209 3.03 -12.10 8.85
C ASN A 209 1.93 -11.86 9.90
N GLY A 210 0.83 -11.23 9.49
CA GLY A 210 -0.31 -10.97 10.38
C GLY A 210 -0.15 -9.81 11.36
N LYS A 211 0.91 -9.01 11.25
CA LYS A 211 1.20 -7.86 12.12
C LYS A 211 1.40 -6.59 11.31
N ILE A 212 1.01 -5.46 11.88
CA ILE A 212 1.47 -4.15 11.40
C ILE A 212 2.87 -3.93 11.97
N ILE A 213 3.85 -3.75 11.09
CA ILE A 213 5.26 -3.61 11.46
C ILE A 213 5.72 -2.15 11.51
N GLN A 214 5.00 -1.26 10.80
CA GLN A 214 5.15 0.19 10.88
C GLN A 214 3.88 0.87 10.38
N SER A 215 3.54 2.01 10.97
CA SER A 215 2.51 2.93 10.46
C SER A 215 3.04 4.35 10.51
N GLY A 216 2.67 5.16 9.52
CA GLY A 216 3.07 6.56 9.41
C GLY A 216 2.53 7.19 8.13
N THR A 217 2.85 8.46 7.89
CA THR A 217 2.61 9.08 6.59
C THR A 217 3.38 8.35 5.48
N PRO A 218 2.95 8.42 4.21
CA PRO A 218 3.69 7.84 3.10
C PRO A 218 5.18 8.23 3.10
N HIS A 219 5.47 9.51 3.37
CA HIS A 219 6.83 10.03 3.45
C HIS A 219 7.64 9.38 4.59
N GLU A 220 7.07 9.23 5.78
CA GLU A 220 7.75 8.61 6.93
C GLU A 220 8.04 7.13 6.68
N VAL A 221 7.05 6.37 6.19
CA VAL A 221 7.20 4.93 5.95
C VAL A 221 8.22 4.66 4.84
N TYR A 222 8.27 5.53 3.82
CA TYR A 222 9.24 5.43 2.72
C TYR A 222 10.65 5.82 3.16
N ASN A 223 10.83 6.98 3.80
CA ASN A 223 12.14 7.55 4.09
C ASN A 223 12.76 7.08 5.41
N SER A 224 11.92 6.64 6.37
CA SER A 224 12.35 6.22 7.70
C SER A 224 11.82 4.84 8.08
N PRO A 225 12.09 3.80 7.26
CA PRO A 225 11.65 2.44 7.56
C PRO A 225 12.29 1.96 8.86
N THR A 226 11.49 1.35 9.73
CA THR A 226 11.96 0.83 11.04
C THR A 226 12.66 -0.52 10.93
N GLN A 227 12.48 -1.22 9.81
CA GLN A 227 13.13 -2.49 9.49
C GLN A 227 13.20 -2.71 7.97
N PRO A 228 14.12 -3.57 7.48
CA PRO A 228 14.30 -3.79 6.04
C PRO A 228 13.03 -4.16 5.29
N ASP A 229 12.15 -4.95 5.90
CA ASP A 229 10.89 -5.39 5.29
C ASP A 229 9.95 -4.24 4.91
N VAL A 230 9.96 -3.17 5.69
CA VAL A 230 9.18 -1.96 5.37
C VAL A 230 9.73 -1.30 4.12
N ALA A 231 11.03 -1.13 4.03
CA ALA A 231 11.66 -0.53 2.86
C ALA A 231 11.40 -1.35 1.58
N LEU A 232 11.56 -2.68 1.67
CA LEU A 232 11.30 -3.61 0.56
C LEU A 232 9.84 -3.61 0.11
N SER A 233 8.90 -3.36 1.01
CA SER A 233 7.47 -3.29 0.66
C SER A 233 7.06 -1.95 0.04
N THR A 234 7.79 -0.87 0.33
CA THR A 234 7.42 0.50 -0.08
C THR A 234 8.14 0.99 -1.32
N GLY A 235 9.22 0.34 -1.77
CA GLY A 235 9.96 0.76 -2.96
C GLY A 235 11.01 -0.26 -3.37
N ASP A 236 11.61 -0.03 -4.53
CA ASP A 236 12.78 -0.78 -4.95
C ASP A 236 13.90 -0.53 -3.93
N SER A 237 14.40 -1.60 -3.35
CA SER A 237 15.41 -1.53 -2.31
C SER A 237 16.24 -2.79 -2.30
N ILE A 238 17.48 -2.66 -1.91
CA ILE A 238 18.36 -3.79 -1.63
C ILE A 238 18.83 -3.74 -0.19
N VAL A 239 19.00 -4.89 0.41
CA VAL A 239 19.62 -5.06 1.73
C VAL A 239 21.02 -5.58 1.51
N ILE A 240 22.03 -4.82 1.96
CA ILE A 240 23.43 -5.23 1.83
C ILE A 240 24.13 -5.26 3.18
N PRO A 241 25.13 -6.12 3.35
CA PRO A 241 25.99 -6.13 4.52
C PRO A 241 26.69 -4.79 4.72
N ALA A 242 26.81 -4.37 5.96
CA ALA A 242 27.49 -3.13 6.34
C ALA A 242 28.28 -3.31 7.63
N VAL A 243 29.29 -2.48 7.81
CA VAL A 243 30.12 -2.43 9.02
C VAL A 243 30.04 -1.02 9.60
N LYS A 244 29.79 -0.91 10.89
CA LYS A 244 29.85 0.36 11.63
C LYS A 244 31.12 0.40 12.46
N ASP A 245 31.93 1.44 12.27
CA ASP A 245 33.16 1.63 13.04
C ASP A 245 32.89 2.16 14.47
N ASN A 246 33.93 2.30 15.26
CA ASN A 246 33.88 2.79 16.63
C ASN A 246 33.45 4.26 16.75
N GLN A 247 33.46 5.02 15.64
CA GLN A 247 32.99 6.41 15.58
C GLN A 247 31.54 6.50 15.10
N GLY A 248 30.90 5.36 14.80
CA GLY A 248 29.51 5.29 14.33
C GLY A 248 29.35 5.49 12.82
N LYS A 249 30.45 5.60 12.05
CA LYS A 249 30.39 5.68 10.59
C LYS A 249 30.09 4.33 10.00
N ILE A 250 29.16 4.30 9.03
CA ILE A 250 28.69 3.09 8.35
C ILE A 250 29.45 2.97 7.02
N PHE A 251 29.94 1.76 6.72
CA PHE A 251 30.65 1.40 5.50
C PHE A 251 29.94 0.23 4.83
N THR A 252 29.92 0.24 3.53
CA THR A 252 29.32 -0.79 2.67
C THR A 252 30.27 -1.17 1.52
N VAL A 253 29.86 -2.09 0.69
CA VAL A 253 30.60 -2.48 -0.53
C VAL A 253 30.75 -1.34 -1.55
N VAL A 254 29.97 -0.26 -1.41
CA VAL A 254 30.07 0.94 -2.26
C VAL A 254 31.28 1.81 -1.84
N ASP A 255 31.73 1.68 -0.59
CA ASP A 255 32.86 2.45 -0.08
C ASP A 255 34.21 1.87 -0.51
N ASP A 256 35.21 2.74 -0.72
CA ASP A 256 36.53 2.32 -1.15
C ASP A 256 37.32 1.55 -0.07
N VAL A 257 36.99 1.78 1.20
CA VAL A 257 37.64 1.11 2.34
C VAL A 257 36.58 0.56 3.30
N MET A 258 36.69 -0.72 3.62
CA MET A 258 35.90 -1.34 4.69
C MET A 258 36.79 -1.51 5.93
N PRO A 259 36.33 -1.12 7.12
CA PRO A 259 37.09 -1.34 8.35
C PRO A 259 37.20 -2.84 8.66
N GLU A 260 38.40 -3.28 9.08
CA GLU A 260 38.64 -4.67 9.49
C GLU A 260 37.88 -5.02 10.78
N ASN A 261 37.70 -4.03 11.65
CA ASN A 261 37.02 -4.16 12.92
C ASN A 261 35.80 -3.23 12.97
N GLY A 262 34.66 -3.75 13.45
CA GLY A 262 33.43 -2.96 13.59
C GLY A 262 32.23 -3.84 13.87
N ILE A 263 31.09 -3.19 14.17
CA ILE A 263 29.83 -3.87 14.38
C ILE A 263 29.25 -4.29 13.03
N GLN A 264 28.98 -5.56 12.87
CA GLN A 264 28.33 -6.09 11.66
C GLN A 264 26.84 -5.82 11.69
N GLY A 265 26.30 -5.39 10.56
CA GLY A 265 24.89 -5.13 10.38
C GLY A 265 24.49 -5.13 8.91
N GLU A 266 23.34 -4.54 8.65
CA GLU A 266 22.80 -4.41 7.32
C GLU A 266 22.35 -2.97 7.08
N VAL A 267 22.38 -2.53 5.83
CA VAL A 267 21.78 -1.28 5.38
C VAL A 267 20.79 -1.55 4.26
N VAL A 268 19.76 -0.75 4.19
CA VAL A 268 18.85 -0.71 3.06
C VAL A 268 19.24 0.47 2.18
N ILE A 269 19.37 0.21 0.89
CA ILE A 269 19.70 1.22 -0.12
C ILE A 269 18.63 1.19 -1.20
N ARG A 270 18.20 2.37 -1.62
CA ARG A 270 17.31 2.55 -2.76
C ARG A 270 18.12 2.92 -4.01
N PRO A 271 17.68 2.56 -5.22
CA PRO A 271 18.39 2.88 -6.45
C PRO A 271 18.65 4.38 -6.64
N GLU A 272 17.73 5.24 -6.22
CA GLU A 272 17.86 6.70 -6.27
C GLU A 272 18.86 7.29 -5.27
N GLU A 273 19.32 6.48 -4.30
CA GLU A 273 20.31 6.86 -3.30
C GLU A 273 21.75 6.55 -3.73
N ILE A 274 21.92 5.90 -4.87
CA ILE A 274 23.24 5.63 -5.47
C ILE A 274 23.44 6.57 -6.65
N SER A 275 24.44 7.43 -6.54
CA SER A 275 24.92 8.23 -7.66
C SER A 275 26.06 7.51 -8.39
N ILE A 276 26.10 7.62 -9.71
CA ILE A 276 27.21 7.11 -10.52
C ILE A 276 27.82 8.23 -11.38
N THR A 277 29.14 8.19 -11.53
CA THR A 277 29.88 9.13 -12.35
C THR A 277 30.90 8.40 -13.23
N SER A 278 31.19 8.95 -14.40
CA SER A 278 32.14 8.40 -15.38
C SER A 278 33.58 8.89 -15.17
N ASP A 279 33.97 9.19 -13.91
CA ASP A 279 35.31 9.67 -13.62
C ASP A 279 36.36 8.60 -13.98
N SER A 280 37.33 9.00 -14.83
CA SER A 280 38.32 8.08 -15.41
C SER A 280 39.45 7.67 -14.45
N ASN A 281 39.61 8.36 -13.32
CA ASN A 281 40.75 8.18 -12.43
C ASN A 281 40.48 7.24 -11.24
N SER A 282 39.23 7.03 -10.89
CA SER A 282 38.83 6.07 -9.84
C SER A 282 37.51 5.40 -10.22
N PHE A 283 37.47 4.07 -10.21
CA PHE A 283 36.19 3.34 -10.37
C PHE A 283 36.12 2.20 -9.36
N ASN A 284 34.91 2.00 -8.82
CA ASN A 284 34.63 0.90 -7.91
C ASN A 284 33.54 -0.06 -8.42
N ALA A 285 32.91 0.25 -9.56
CA ALA A 285 31.87 -0.57 -10.14
C ALA A 285 32.00 -0.65 -11.68
N THR A 286 31.37 -1.69 -12.26
CA THR A 286 31.17 -1.86 -13.69
C THR A 286 29.68 -2.01 -13.97
N ILE A 287 29.19 -1.34 -15.01
CA ILE A 287 27.78 -1.44 -15.42
C ILE A 287 27.57 -2.79 -16.11
N THR A 288 26.66 -3.60 -15.59
CA THR A 288 26.34 -4.94 -16.14
C THR A 288 25.06 -4.94 -16.98
N GLU A 289 24.10 -4.07 -16.65
CA GLU A 289 22.79 -4.02 -17.32
C GLU A 289 22.19 -2.61 -17.19
N ILE A 290 21.38 -2.21 -18.17
CA ILE A 290 20.60 -0.97 -18.14
C ILE A 290 19.16 -1.30 -18.56
N GLU A 291 18.20 -1.10 -17.66
CA GLU A 291 16.78 -1.18 -17.95
C GLU A 291 16.23 0.23 -18.18
N TYR A 292 15.81 0.52 -19.40
CA TYR A 292 15.36 1.85 -19.81
C TYR A 292 13.84 1.99 -19.76
N PHE A 293 13.33 2.95 -18.99
CA PHE A 293 11.90 3.23 -18.81
C PHE A 293 11.42 4.50 -19.54
N GLY A 294 12.22 5.07 -20.41
CA GLY A 294 11.91 6.30 -21.16
C GLY A 294 12.34 7.56 -20.43
N HIS A 295 11.73 7.89 -19.32
CA HIS A 295 12.07 9.06 -18.50
C HIS A 295 13.22 8.82 -17.51
N ASP A 296 13.54 7.57 -17.23
CA ASP A 296 14.65 7.15 -16.37
C ASP A 296 15.21 5.78 -16.78
N ALA A 297 16.23 5.32 -16.09
CA ALA A 297 16.77 3.97 -16.22
C ALA A 297 17.25 3.43 -14.87
N LEU A 298 17.13 2.12 -14.68
CA LEU A 298 17.86 1.37 -13.66
C LEU A 298 19.16 0.85 -14.24
N VAL A 299 20.28 1.30 -13.66
CA VAL A 299 21.63 0.89 -14.03
C VAL A 299 22.16 -0.08 -12.99
N TYR A 300 22.35 -1.32 -13.37
CA TYR A 300 22.85 -2.38 -12.48
C TYR A 300 24.39 -2.39 -12.47
N LEU A 301 24.94 -2.51 -11.27
CA LEU A 301 26.35 -2.36 -10.98
C LEU A 301 26.91 -3.63 -10.36
N GLU A 302 28.04 -4.09 -10.89
CA GLU A 302 28.89 -5.09 -10.27
C GLU A 302 30.02 -4.36 -9.54
N MET A 303 30.07 -4.52 -8.20
CA MET A 303 31.07 -3.84 -7.38
C MET A 303 32.39 -4.61 -7.39
N LYS A 304 33.52 -3.89 -7.49
CA LYS A 304 34.88 -4.51 -7.47
C LYS A 304 35.15 -5.38 -6.25
N LYS A 305 34.60 -5.01 -5.11
CA LYS A 305 34.85 -5.67 -3.80
C LYS A 305 33.88 -6.77 -3.48
N ASP A 306 32.71 -6.78 -4.10
CA ASP A 306 31.67 -7.79 -3.89
C ASP A 306 30.91 -8.05 -5.19
N LEU A 307 31.32 -9.11 -5.87
CA LEU A 307 30.69 -9.57 -7.12
C LEU A 307 29.30 -10.20 -6.89
N LYS A 308 28.86 -10.38 -5.65
CA LYS A 308 27.58 -11.03 -5.32
C LYS A 308 26.45 -10.03 -5.08
N SER A 309 26.77 -8.82 -4.61
CA SER A 309 25.77 -7.79 -4.37
C SER A 309 25.41 -7.08 -5.66
N ARG A 310 24.19 -7.29 -6.14
CA ARG A 310 23.64 -6.57 -7.29
C ARG A 310 23.09 -5.23 -6.81
N ILE A 311 23.87 -4.18 -6.96
CA ILE A 311 23.49 -2.80 -6.64
C ILE A 311 22.90 -2.16 -7.89
N SER A 312 21.90 -1.29 -7.73
CA SER A 312 21.36 -0.51 -8.83
C SER A 312 21.33 0.97 -8.51
N SER A 313 21.48 1.79 -9.53
CA SER A 313 21.29 3.24 -9.47
C SER A 313 20.17 3.65 -10.41
N ARG A 314 19.26 4.53 -9.97
CA ARG A 314 18.22 5.11 -10.82
C ARG A 314 18.67 6.46 -11.34
N ILE A 315 18.64 6.63 -12.65
CA ILE A 315 19.17 7.80 -13.34
C ILE A 315 18.08 8.37 -14.25
N SER A 316 17.84 9.68 -14.14
CA SER A 316 16.94 10.39 -15.04
C SER A 316 17.53 10.52 -16.46
N ALA A 317 16.68 10.48 -17.47
CA ALA A 317 17.09 10.74 -18.85
C ALA A 317 17.63 12.17 -19.03
N PRO A 318 18.58 12.40 -19.98
CA PRO A 318 19.15 11.43 -20.93
C PRO A 318 20.18 10.50 -20.31
N ILE A 319 20.20 9.22 -20.75
CA ILE A 319 21.12 8.21 -20.25
C ILE A 319 22.35 8.16 -21.14
N GLU A 320 23.50 8.54 -20.60
CA GLU A 320 24.78 8.57 -21.31
C GLU A 320 25.67 7.35 -21.04
N PHE A 321 25.25 6.49 -20.11
CA PHE A 321 26.01 5.31 -19.70
C PHE A 321 25.80 4.12 -20.63
N LYS A 322 26.80 3.21 -20.66
CA LYS A 322 26.79 2.00 -21.48
C LYS A 322 27.16 0.76 -20.66
N VAL A 323 26.61 -0.39 -21.03
CA VAL A 323 27.01 -1.68 -20.47
C VAL A 323 28.52 -1.92 -20.69
N GLY A 324 29.19 -2.41 -19.65
CA GLY A 324 30.65 -2.60 -19.62
C GLY A 324 31.44 -1.34 -19.20
N GLN A 325 30.79 -0.19 -19.06
CA GLN A 325 31.44 1.04 -18.62
C GLN A 325 31.83 0.95 -17.15
N LYS A 326 33.04 1.41 -16.82
CA LYS A 326 33.57 1.53 -15.47
C LYS A 326 33.12 2.86 -14.89
N VAL A 327 32.58 2.85 -13.67
CA VAL A 327 31.97 4.02 -13.00
C VAL A 327 32.40 4.10 -11.54
N GLN A 328 32.36 5.30 -11.00
CA GLN A 328 32.44 5.52 -9.55
C GLN A 328 31.00 5.59 -8.99
N ALA A 329 30.62 4.62 -8.18
CA ALA A 329 29.38 4.61 -7.43
C ALA A 329 29.61 5.21 -6.03
N LYS A 330 28.66 6.02 -5.56
CA LYS A 330 28.69 6.65 -4.21
C LYS A 330 27.30 6.68 -3.62
N HIS A 331 27.22 6.61 -2.30
CA HIS A 331 26.00 6.91 -1.58
C HIS A 331 25.69 8.40 -1.67
N ALA A 332 24.47 8.76 -2.11
CA ALA A 332 23.97 10.12 -2.18
C ALA A 332 23.13 10.52 -0.95
N ALA A 333 22.75 9.55 -0.11
CA ALA A 333 21.91 9.75 1.07
C ALA A 333 22.54 9.13 2.33
N GLN A 334 21.97 9.47 3.49
CA GLN A 334 22.38 8.87 4.77
C GLN A 334 21.93 7.39 4.81
N LEU A 335 22.88 6.51 5.14
CA LEU A 335 22.63 5.07 5.25
C LEU A 335 21.74 4.74 6.45
N ARG A 336 20.75 3.88 6.23
CA ARG A 336 19.84 3.36 7.26
C ARG A 336 20.38 2.05 7.78
N TRP A 337 20.87 2.07 9.01
CA TRP A 337 21.47 0.92 9.69
C TRP A 337 20.41 0.04 10.36
N PHE A 338 20.57 -1.27 10.20
CA PHE A 338 19.80 -2.29 10.91
C PHE A 338 20.75 -3.31 11.54
N ASN A 339 20.47 -3.68 12.79
CA ASN A 339 21.22 -4.75 13.43
C ASN A 339 20.89 -6.08 12.73
N LYS A 340 21.91 -6.88 12.48
CA LYS A 340 21.71 -8.23 11.98
C LYS A 340 21.10 -9.07 13.09
N ASN A 341 19.88 -9.60 12.85
CA ASN A 341 19.21 -10.51 13.77
C ASN A 341 19.83 -11.90 13.73
#